data_ca7332c76bcbeb410635756c1bec9e07
#
_entry.id   ca7332c76bcbeb410635756c1bec9e07
#
_cell.length_a   1.000
_cell.length_b   1.000
_cell.length_c   1.000
_cell.angle_alpha   90.00
_cell.angle_beta   90.00
_cell.angle_gamma   90.00
#
_symmetry.space_group_name_H-M   'P 1'
#
loop_
_entity.id
_entity.type
_entity.pdbx_description
1 polymer ?
#
loop_
_entity_poly.entity_id
_entity_poly.type
_entity_poly.pdbx_seq_one_letter_code
_entity_poly.pdbx_strand_id
1 'polypeptide(L)'
;MAIIEIDKGSGFCFGVTTAISKAEEELNKTGHLYCLGDIVHNTAEVDRLASRGLETITHEQLEQLHDVKVLLRAHGEPPETYEIARRTRIEIIDATCPVVLKLQQRINATYNTAEDGKPAPQIVIYGKRGHAEVLGLVGQTQGRATVIENIEEIDKIDYSRDIYLYSQTTKSVQEFRHIVEEIKRRVQPGVTFRSFDTICRSVANRIPQIREFARQHELILFVSGAKSSNGRILFAECLDANPDSHLVSSEADIDPSWLTGKERIGICGATSTPRWLMQRVSDAVSKELGVRS
;
A
#
# COMPACT_ATOMS: atom_id res chain seq x y z
N MET A 1 -3.04 25.40 -27.55
CA MET A 1 -4.00 25.15 -26.47
C MET A 1 -3.44 23.96 -25.69
N ALA A 2 -3.18 24.11 -24.42
CA ALA A 2 -2.59 23.04 -23.63
C ALA A 2 -3.55 21.82 -23.53
N ILE A 3 -2.99 20.62 -23.65
CA ILE A 3 -3.68 19.35 -23.49
C ILE A 3 -3.40 18.86 -22.07
N ILE A 4 -4.44 18.64 -21.29
CA ILE A 4 -4.36 18.09 -19.94
C ILE A 4 -4.96 16.69 -19.97
N GLU A 5 -4.16 15.68 -19.62
CA GLU A 5 -4.58 14.28 -19.70
C GLU A 5 -4.44 13.59 -18.34
N ILE A 6 -5.51 12.93 -17.89
CA ILE A 6 -5.48 12.07 -16.71
C ILE A 6 -5.22 10.64 -17.16
N ASP A 7 -4.16 10.04 -16.64
CA ASP A 7 -3.82 8.66 -16.93
C ASP A 7 -4.95 7.69 -16.55
N LYS A 8 -5.42 6.93 -17.55
CA LYS A 8 -6.55 5.99 -17.40
C LYS A 8 -6.27 4.83 -16.44
N GLY A 9 -5.00 4.47 -16.30
CA GLY A 9 -4.59 3.40 -15.40
C GLY A 9 -4.37 3.85 -13.96
N SER A 10 -4.38 5.16 -13.67
CA SER A 10 -4.28 5.71 -12.31
C SER A 10 -5.59 5.64 -11.56
N GLY A 11 -5.49 5.48 -10.25
CA GLY A 11 -6.65 5.40 -9.36
C GLY A 11 -6.59 4.21 -8.42
N PHE A 12 -7.63 4.03 -7.63
CA PHE A 12 -7.71 2.95 -6.64
C PHE A 12 -7.53 1.58 -7.29
N CYS A 13 -6.68 0.75 -6.69
CA CYS A 13 -6.64 -0.67 -7.04
C CYS A 13 -7.90 -1.39 -6.50
N PHE A 14 -8.14 -2.62 -6.97
CA PHE A 14 -9.29 -3.42 -6.56
C PHE A 14 -9.43 -3.52 -5.02
N GLY A 15 -8.33 -3.77 -4.29
CA GLY A 15 -8.38 -3.89 -2.83
C GLY A 15 -8.84 -2.60 -2.14
N VAL A 16 -8.34 -1.46 -2.59
CA VAL A 16 -8.75 -0.14 -2.06
C VAL A 16 -10.20 0.16 -2.43
N THR A 17 -10.60 -0.07 -3.70
CA THR A 17 -11.99 0.13 -4.14
C THR A 17 -12.96 -0.69 -3.28
N THR A 18 -12.65 -1.96 -3.02
CA THR A 18 -13.49 -2.82 -2.18
C THR A 18 -13.64 -2.28 -0.76
N ALA A 19 -12.54 -1.79 -0.15
CA ALA A 19 -12.59 -1.23 1.20
C ALA A 19 -13.43 0.04 1.26
N ILE A 20 -13.25 0.95 0.30
CA ILE A 20 -14.03 2.18 0.19
C ILE A 20 -15.52 1.86 -0.02
N SER A 21 -15.87 0.95 -0.95
CA SER A 21 -17.26 0.56 -1.20
C SER A 21 -17.93 -0.01 0.05
N LYS A 22 -17.26 -0.91 0.78
CA LYS A 22 -17.79 -1.46 2.04
C LYS A 22 -18.03 -0.37 3.10
N ALA A 23 -17.10 0.57 3.22
CA ALA A 23 -17.26 1.69 4.14
C ALA A 23 -18.47 2.56 3.75
N GLU A 24 -18.59 2.92 2.47
CA GLU A 24 -19.69 3.74 1.97
C GLU A 24 -21.05 3.05 2.09
N GLU A 25 -21.12 1.75 1.81
CA GLU A 25 -22.34 0.96 2.00
C GLU A 25 -22.82 0.96 3.46
N GLU A 26 -21.90 0.79 4.41
CA GLU A 26 -22.27 0.80 5.83
C GLU A 26 -22.61 2.21 6.33
N LEU A 27 -21.83 3.24 5.95
CA LEU A 27 -22.13 4.63 6.26
C LEU A 27 -23.48 5.08 5.71
N ASN A 28 -23.88 4.61 4.53
CA ASN A 28 -25.22 4.90 3.99
C ASN A 28 -26.36 4.27 4.80
N LYS A 29 -26.09 3.15 5.50
CA LYS A 29 -27.10 2.46 6.34
C LYS A 29 -27.18 3.03 7.74
N THR A 30 -26.05 3.37 8.34
CA THR A 30 -25.93 3.65 9.78
C THR A 30 -25.55 5.08 10.08
N GLY A 31 -24.98 5.81 9.12
CA GLY A 31 -24.44 7.17 9.31
C GLY A 31 -23.13 7.22 10.09
N HIS A 32 -22.66 6.10 10.63
CA HIS A 32 -21.42 6.02 11.42
C HIS A 32 -20.75 4.66 11.27
N LEU A 33 -19.40 4.64 11.20
CA LEU A 33 -18.61 3.40 11.13
C LEU A 33 -17.21 3.65 11.70
N TYR A 34 -16.76 2.78 12.59
CA TYR A 34 -15.36 2.75 13.00
C TYR A 34 -14.49 2.07 11.94
N CYS A 35 -13.28 2.60 11.73
CA CYS A 35 -12.26 2.01 10.85
C CYS A 35 -10.95 1.87 11.62
N LEU A 36 -10.39 0.66 11.69
CA LEU A 36 -9.12 0.42 12.37
C LEU A 36 -7.95 0.93 11.52
N GLY A 37 -7.45 2.11 11.90
CA GLY A 37 -6.43 2.89 11.16
C GLY A 37 -6.97 3.53 9.87
N ASP A 38 -6.14 4.35 9.21
CA ASP A 38 -6.53 5.05 7.98
C ASP A 38 -6.96 4.05 6.91
N ILE A 39 -8.19 4.17 6.39
CA ILE A 39 -8.74 3.24 5.39
C ILE A 39 -7.87 3.15 4.12
N VAL A 40 -7.23 4.27 3.77
CA VAL A 40 -6.29 4.40 2.66
C VAL A 40 -5.23 5.45 2.98
N HIS A 41 -4.03 5.31 2.41
CA HIS A 41 -2.95 6.29 2.59
C HIS A 41 -3.13 7.53 1.69
N ASN A 42 -4.29 8.19 1.84
CA ASN A 42 -4.63 9.43 1.16
C ASN A 42 -5.52 10.27 2.09
N THR A 43 -4.98 11.37 2.61
CA THR A 43 -5.65 12.21 3.63
C THR A 43 -6.97 12.78 3.09
N ALA A 44 -6.99 13.26 1.83
CA ALA A 44 -8.21 13.83 1.25
C ALA A 44 -9.37 12.81 1.19
N GLU A 45 -9.08 11.52 0.93
CA GLU A 45 -10.11 10.48 0.93
C GLU A 45 -10.52 10.09 2.35
N VAL A 46 -9.58 10.07 3.30
CA VAL A 46 -9.89 9.85 4.73
C VAL A 46 -10.81 10.95 5.24
N ASP A 47 -10.50 12.22 4.95
CA ASP A 47 -11.31 13.38 5.36
C ASP A 47 -12.70 13.36 4.70
N ARG A 48 -12.78 12.95 3.41
CA ARG A 48 -14.06 12.78 2.70
C ARG A 48 -14.96 11.76 3.40
N LEU A 49 -14.41 10.63 3.80
CA LEU A 49 -15.17 9.59 4.50
C LEU A 49 -15.46 9.99 5.95
N ALA A 50 -14.54 10.67 6.63
CA ALA A 50 -14.75 11.21 7.97
C ALA A 50 -15.93 12.19 8.00
N SER A 51 -16.07 13.06 6.98
CA SER A 51 -17.24 13.97 6.85
C SER A 51 -18.56 13.24 6.67
N ARG A 52 -18.53 11.95 6.33
CA ARG A 52 -19.71 11.06 6.20
C ARG A 52 -19.91 10.15 7.41
N GLY A 53 -19.09 10.29 8.47
CA GLY A 53 -19.21 9.53 9.70
C GLY A 53 -18.25 8.36 9.87
N LEU A 54 -17.19 8.24 9.03
CA LEU A 54 -16.13 7.26 9.28
C LEU A 54 -15.21 7.78 10.39
N GLU A 55 -15.08 7.04 11.46
CA GLU A 55 -14.19 7.36 12.58
C GLU A 55 -12.98 6.42 12.57
N THR A 56 -11.79 7.00 12.37
CA THR A 56 -10.54 6.24 12.44
C THR A 56 -10.14 6.00 13.90
N ILE A 57 -9.92 4.73 14.26
CA ILE A 57 -9.53 4.31 15.61
C ILE A 57 -8.18 3.61 15.62
N THR A 58 -7.51 3.59 16.79
CA THR A 58 -6.29 2.84 17.04
C THR A 58 -6.60 1.45 17.61
N HIS A 59 -5.57 0.59 17.72
CA HIS A 59 -5.72 -0.73 18.36
C HIS A 59 -6.07 -0.60 19.85
N GLU A 60 -5.50 0.39 20.55
CA GLU A 60 -5.83 0.66 21.96
C GLU A 60 -7.29 1.08 22.14
N GLN A 61 -7.82 1.86 21.21
CA GLN A 61 -9.24 2.24 21.21
C GLN A 61 -10.13 1.05 20.88
N LEU A 62 -9.71 0.16 19.95
CA LEU A 62 -10.45 -1.06 19.61
C LEU A 62 -10.72 -1.93 20.85
N GLU A 63 -9.75 -2.06 21.75
CA GLU A 63 -9.88 -2.87 22.98
C GLU A 63 -10.95 -2.33 23.96
N GLN A 64 -11.28 -1.05 23.85
CA GLN A 64 -12.24 -0.37 24.71
C GLN A 64 -13.66 -0.34 24.13
N LEU A 65 -13.81 -0.67 22.85
CA LEU A 65 -15.11 -0.70 22.17
C LEU A 65 -15.81 -2.05 22.39
N HIS A 66 -17.13 -2.01 22.50
CA HIS A 66 -17.99 -3.19 22.67
C HIS A 66 -19.26 -3.06 21.84
N ASP A 67 -19.73 -4.18 21.28
CA ASP A 67 -21.02 -4.27 20.58
C ASP A 67 -21.18 -3.26 19.43
N VAL A 68 -20.10 -2.95 18.71
CA VAL A 68 -20.06 -2.01 17.59
C VAL A 68 -19.55 -2.69 16.31
N LYS A 69 -19.71 -2.00 15.16
CA LYS A 69 -19.11 -2.44 13.89
C LYS A 69 -17.78 -1.73 13.65
N VAL A 70 -16.79 -2.49 13.20
CA VAL A 70 -15.46 -1.96 12.86
C VAL A 70 -15.04 -2.52 11.51
N LEU A 71 -14.66 -1.62 10.60
CA LEU A 71 -14.07 -1.98 9.31
C LEU A 71 -12.57 -2.23 9.47
N LEU A 72 -12.13 -3.40 9.02
CA LEU A 72 -10.71 -3.71 8.82
C LEU A 72 -10.33 -3.37 7.38
N ARG A 73 -9.31 -2.56 7.23
CA ARG A 73 -8.86 -2.01 5.93
C ARG A 73 -8.16 -3.05 5.05
N ALA A 74 -7.88 -2.70 3.79
CA ALA A 74 -7.29 -3.59 2.79
C ALA A 74 -5.89 -4.15 3.15
N HIS A 75 -5.20 -3.58 4.13
CA HIS A 75 -3.86 -3.98 4.56
C HIS A 75 -3.83 -5.28 5.37
N GLY A 76 -4.98 -5.73 5.87
CA GLY A 76 -5.09 -6.89 6.76
C GLY A 76 -4.57 -6.61 8.18
N GLU A 77 -5.01 -7.43 9.12
CA GLU A 77 -4.69 -7.29 10.53
C GLU A 77 -4.06 -8.61 11.06
N PRO A 78 -3.33 -8.55 12.19
CA PRO A 78 -2.84 -9.76 12.85
C PRO A 78 -3.98 -10.57 13.47
N PRO A 79 -3.81 -11.89 13.73
CA PRO A 79 -4.84 -12.73 14.35
C PRO A 79 -5.37 -12.18 15.68
N GLU A 80 -4.53 -11.52 16.46
CA GLU A 80 -4.89 -10.90 17.75
C GLU A 80 -6.03 -9.90 17.63
N THR A 81 -6.08 -9.10 16.54
CA THR A 81 -7.17 -8.16 16.26
C THR A 81 -8.53 -8.86 16.20
N TYR A 82 -8.59 -10.02 15.55
CA TYR A 82 -9.81 -10.83 15.47
C TYR A 82 -10.19 -11.46 16.80
N GLU A 83 -9.21 -11.79 17.66
CA GLU A 83 -9.45 -12.29 19.01
C GLU A 83 -10.03 -11.21 19.92
N ILE A 84 -9.48 -9.99 19.85
CA ILE A 84 -10.02 -8.83 20.56
C ILE A 84 -11.48 -8.61 20.13
N ALA A 85 -11.75 -8.55 18.83
CA ALA A 85 -13.10 -8.32 18.31
C ALA A 85 -14.11 -9.38 18.80
N ARG A 86 -13.71 -10.65 18.83
CA ARG A 86 -14.55 -11.74 19.38
C ARG A 86 -14.85 -11.55 20.87
N ARG A 87 -13.84 -11.21 21.67
CA ARG A 87 -13.96 -10.99 23.10
C ARG A 87 -14.86 -9.80 23.45
N THR A 88 -14.78 -8.74 22.64
CA THR A 88 -15.54 -7.49 22.84
C THR A 88 -16.85 -7.44 22.06
N ARG A 89 -17.25 -8.52 21.39
CA ARG A 89 -18.46 -8.62 20.54
C ARG A 89 -18.53 -7.56 19.44
N ILE A 90 -17.36 -7.17 18.90
CA ILE A 90 -17.28 -6.29 17.75
C ILE A 90 -17.62 -7.08 16.48
N GLU A 91 -18.55 -6.55 15.69
CA GLU A 91 -18.84 -7.05 14.34
C GLU A 91 -17.79 -6.51 13.35
N ILE A 92 -16.98 -7.41 12.79
CA ILE A 92 -15.95 -7.04 11.81
C ILE A 92 -16.54 -6.97 10.41
N ILE A 93 -16.34 -5.83 9.74
CA ILE A 93 -16.47 -5.69 8.30
C ILE A 93 -15.07 -5.85 7.70
N ASP A 94 -14.70 -7.06 7.35
CA ASP A 94 -13.36 -7.35 6.83
C ASP A 94 -13.24 -6.92 5.36
N ALA A 95 -12.42 -5.90 5.10
CA ALA A 95 -12.09 -5.43 3.75
C ALA A 95 -10.63 -5.76 3.36
N THR A 96 -10.01 -6.72 4.02
CA THR A 96 -8.66 -7.17 3.68
C THR A 96 -8.59 -7.57 2.20
N CYS A 97 -7.61 -7.02 1.49
CA CYS A 97 -7.38 -7.36 0.09
C CYS A 97 -7.10 -8.88 -0.05
N PRO A 98 -7.76 -9.58 -0.99
CA PRO A 98 -7.54 -11.01 -1.20
C PRO A 98 -6.07 -11.39 -1.45
N VAL A 99 -5.27 -10.49 -2.04
CA VAL A 99 -3.83 -10.70 -2.24
C VAL A 99 -3.10 -10.72 -0.89
N VAL A 100 -3.42 -9.79 -0.01
CA VAL A 100 -2.85 -9.72 1.35
C VAL A 100 -3.32 -10.91 2.19
N LEU A 101 -4.60 -11.25 2.12
CA LEU A 101 -5.15 -12.40 2.85
C LEU A 101 -4.45 -13.72 2.48
N LYS A 102 -4.25 -13.96 1.17
CA LYS A 102 -3.49 -15.14 0.69
C LYS A 102 -2.05 -15.13 1.18
N LEU A 103 -1.42 -13.97 1.25
CA LEU A 103 -0.06 -13.82 1.76
C LEU A 103 -0.01 -14.15 3.25
N GLN A 104 -0.92 -13.61 4.06
CA GLN A 104 -1.04 -13.93 5.48
C GLN A 104 -1.25 -15.43 5.71
N GLN A 105 -2.17 -16.06 5.00
CA GLN A 105 -2.42 -17.51 5.07
C GLN A 105 -1.18 -18.33 4.72
N ARG A 106 -0.43 -17.92 3.67
CA ARG A 106 0.80 -18.61 3.27
C ARG A 106 1.89 -18.51 4.34
N ILE A 107 2.10 -17.31 4.91
CA ILE A 107 3.08 -17.10 5.99
C ILE A 107 2.69 -17.93 7.22
N ASN A 108 1.43 -17.88 7.63
CA ASN A 108 0.93 -18.66 8.75
C ASN A 108 1.13 -20.17 8.54
N ALA A 109 0.75 -20.69 7.37
CA ALA A 109 0.94 -22.10 7.02
C ALA A 109 2.42 -22.48 7.06
N THR A 110 3.32 -21.67 6.48
CA THR A 110 4.76 -21.93 6.50
C THR A 110 5.32 -21.91 7.92
N TYR A 111 4.91 -20.94 8.74
CA TYR A 111 5.37 -20.84 10.12
C TYR A 111 4.97 -22.06 10.95
N ASN A 112 3.79 -22.61 10.71
CA ASN A 112 3.25 -23.78 11.44
C ASN A 112 3.69 -25.12 10.85
N THR A 113 4.55 -25.16 9.81
CA THR A 113 5.12 -26.43 9.28
C THR A 113 6.30 -26.97 10.09
N ALA A 114 6.58 -26.43 11.28
CA ALA A 114 7.63 -26.95 12.15
C ALA A 114 7.40 -28.45 12.40
N GLU A 115 8.30 -29.30 11.88
CA GLU A 115 8.30 -30.73 12.17
C GLU A 115 8.80 -30.98 13.61
N ASP A 116 8.22 -31.97 14.29
CA ASP A 116 8.68 -32.34 15.61
C ASP A 116 10.20 -32.60 15.63
N GLY A 117 10.91 -31.87 16.50
CA GLY A 117 12.35 -32.00 16.69
C GLY A 117 13.21 -31.12 15.76
N LYS A 118 12.64 -30.34 14.82
CA LYS A 118 13.36 -29.33 14.04
C LYS A 118 13.00 -27.91 14.50
N PRO A 119 13.97 -26.98 14.50
CA PRO A 119 13.66 -25.57 14.76
C PRO A 119 12.67 -25.05 13.71
N ALA A 120 11.68 -24.27 14.14
CA ALA A 120 10.75 -23.61 13.21
C ALA A 120 11.53 -22.81 12.15
N PRO A 121 11.05 -22.80 10.87
CA PRO A 121 11.70 -22.06 9.81
C PRO A 121 11.74 -20.56 10.15
N GLN A 122 12.80 -19.88 9.72
CA GLN A 122 12.90 -18.44 9.86
C GLN A 122 12.08 -17.77 8.76
N ILE A 123 11.04 -17.05 9.17
CA ILE A 123 10.26 -16.21 8.25
C ILE A 123 10.94 -14.84 8.16
N VAL A 124 11.31 -14.44 6.96
CA VAL A 124 11.87 -13.11 6.66
C VAL A 124 10.87 -12.34 5.81
N ILE A 125 10.59 -11.10 6.19
CA ILE A 125 9.66 -10.21 5.49
C ILE A 125 10.42 -8.98 4.99
N TYR A 126 10.57 -8.86 3.68
CA TYR A 126 11.04 -7.62 3.06
C TYR A 126 9.90 -6.61 3.03
N GLY A 127 9.93 -5.62 3.92
CA GLY A 127 8.84 -4.67 4.11
C GLY A 127 9.22 -3.50 4.99
N LYS A 128 8.39 -2.47 5.02
CA LYS A 128 8.58 -1.28 5.87
C LYS A 128 8.08 -1.57 7.29
N ARG A 129 8.96 -1.46 8.31
CA ARG A 129 8.56 -1.59 9.72
C ARG A 129 7.48 -0.60 10.09
N GLY A 130 6.52 -1.03 10.89
CA GLY A 130 5.40 -0.21 11.31
C GLY A 130 4.32 0.02 10.24
N HIS A 131 4.53 -0.44 9.01
CA HIS A 131 3.47 -0.43 8.01
C HIS A 131 2.38 -1.44 8.36
N ALA A 132 1.11 -1.07 8.25
CA ALA A 132 -0.02 -1.89 8.64
C ALA A 132 0.00 -3.31 8.05
N GLU A 133 0.28 -3.44 6.74
CA GLU A 133 0.40 -4.74 6.10
C GLU A 133 1.50 -5.59 6.75
N VAL A 134 2.67 -4.99 7.03
CA VAL A 134 3.81 -5.71 7.65
C VAL A 134 3.48 -6.15 9.07
N LEU A 135 2.78 -5.32 9.84
CA LEU A 135 2.29 -5.71 11.17
C LEU A 135 1.35 -6.93 11.09
N GLY A 136 0.42 -6.92 10.14
CA GLY A 136 -0.47 -8.05 9.87
C GLY A 136 0.28 -9.33 9.46
N LEU A 137 1.37 -9.21 8.65
CA LEU A 137 2.21 -10.34 8.24
C LEU A 137 3.04 -10.89 9.42
N VAL A 138 3.67 -10.02 10.21
CA VAL A 138 4.45 -10.38 11.40
C VAL A 138 3.57 -11.09 12.42
N GLY A 139 2.33 -10.64 12.60
CA GLY A 139 1.36 -11.28 13.48
C GLY A 139 1.06 -12.73 13.12
N GLN A 140 1.17 -13.12 11.83
CA GLN A 140 1.00 -14.52 11.40
C GLN A 140 2.08 -15.47 11.95
N THR A 141 3.15 -14.93 12.51
CA THR A 141 4.28 -15.66 13.10
C THR A 141 4.42 -15.41 14.60
N GLN A 142 3.36 -14.96 15.27
CA GLN A 142 3.40 -14.60 16.69
C GLN A 142 4.51 -13.57 17.01
N GLY A 143 4.76 -12.64 16.09
CA GLY A 143 5.80 -11.62 16.23
C GLY A 143 7.24 -12.08 15.95
N ARG A 144 7.46 -13.33 15.50
CA ARG A 144 8.80 -13.93 15.35
C ARG A 144 9.44 -13.73 13.97
N ALA A 145 8.72 -13.16 12.99
CA ALA A 145 9.31 -12.88 11.69
C ALA A 145 10.39 -11.78 11.77
N THR A 146 11.47 -11.97 11.03
CA THR A 146 12.52 -10.97 10.84
C THR A 146 12.11 -10.01 9.73
N VAL A 147 11.94 -8.73 10.04
CA VAL A 147 11.64 -7.69 9.03
C VAL A 147 12.94 -7.03 8.58
N ILE A 148 13.13 -6.97 7.26
CA ILE A 148 14.22 -6.23 6.61
C ILE A 148 13.61 -5.18 5.68
N GLU A 149 14.10 -3.95 5.72
CA GLU A 149 13.59 -2.85 4.90
C GLU A 149 14.34 -2.67 3.58
N ASN A 150 15.60 -3.08 3.55
CA ASN A 150 16.54 -2.91 2.45
C ASN A 150 17.65 -3.97 2.53
N ILE A 151 18.58 -3.95 1.57
CA ILE A 151 19.69 -4.91 1.46
C ILE A 151 20.69 -4.79 2.62
N GLU A 152 20.88 -3.61 3.22
CA GLU A 152 21.83 -3.42 4.32
C GLU A 152 21.41 -4.15 5.61
N GLU A 153 20.15 -4.57 5.69
CA GLU A 153 19.61 -5.25 6.86
C GLU A 153 19.64 -6.78 6.78
N ILE A 154 20.16 -7.36 5.71
CA ILE A 154 20.22 -8.83 5.56
C ILE A 154 21.15 -9.51 6.58
N ASP A 155 22.02 -8.76 7.26
CA ASP A 155 22.85 -9.28 8.36
C ASP A 155 22.03 -9.67 9.60
N LYS A 156 20.75 -9.28 9.67
CA LYS A 156 19.81 -9.70 10.72
C LYS A 156 19.30 -11.15 10.52
N ILE A 157 19.55 -11.75 9.36
CA ILE A 157 19.10 -13.08 8.99
C ILE A 157 20.07 -14.12 9.56
N ASP A 158 19.54 -15.16 10.18
CA ASP A 158 20.31 -16.32 10.61
C ASP A 158 20.47 -17.31 9.44
N TYR A 159 21.64 -17.34 8.86
CA TYR A 159 21.97 -18.17 7.69
C TYR A 159 22.22 -19.66 8.01
N SER A 160 22.17 -20.04 9.27
CA SER A 160 22.30 -21.43 9.74
C SER A 160 20.95 -22.16 9.83
N ARG A 161 19.84 -21.48 9.58
CA ARG A 161 18.46 -22.00 9.68
C ARG A 161 17.75 -21.88 8.35
N ASP A 162 16.75 -22.75 8.12
CA ASP A 162 15.88 -22.65 6.93
C ASP A 162 15.21 -21.27 6.86
N ILE A 163 15.30 -20.64 5.68
CA ILE A 163 14.87 -19.26 5.44
C ILE A 163 13.73 -19.25 4.41
N TYR A 164 12.62 -18.61 4.78
CA TYR A 164 11.47 -18.37 3.91
C TYR A 164 11.25 -16.86 3.78
N LEU A 165 11.63 -16.30 2.62
CA LEU A 165 11.54 -14.87 2.34
C LEU A 165 10.25 -14.52 1.63
N TYR A 166 9.52 -13.56 2.19
CA TYR A 166 8.33 -12.94 1.62
C TYR A 166 8.53 -11.45 1.43
N SER A 167 7.71 -10.83 0.59
CA SER A 167 7.72 -9.36 0.40
C SER A 167 6.38 -8.75 0.76
N GLN A 168 6.41 -7.57 1.37
CA GLN A 168 5.25 -6.66 1.39
C GLN A 168 4.80 -6.38 -0.05
N THR A 169 3.49 -6.33 -0.27
CA THR A 169 2.89 -6.28 -1.61
C THR A 169 3.25 -5.04 -2.44
N THR A 170 3.73 -3.98 -1.78
CA THR A 170 4.06 -2.68 -2.40
C THR A 170 5.56 -2.36 -2.43
N LYS A 171 6.42 -3.36 -2.34
CA LYS A 171 7.88 -3.17 -2.43
C LYS A 171 8.40 -3.28 -3.87
N SER A 172 9.67 -2.92 -4.07
CA SER A 172 10.35 -3.00 -5.38
C SER A 172 10.69 -4.44 -5.76
N VAL A 173 10.30 -4.85 -6.97
CA VAL A 173 10.64 -6.16 -7.54
C VAL A 173 12.15 -6.29 -7.77
N GLN A 174 12.81 -5.21 -8.20
CA GLN A 174 14.26 -5.23 -8.46
C GLN A 174 15.06 -5.41 -7.17
N GLU A 175 14.70 -4.65 -6.12
CA GLU A 175 15.35 -4.78 -4.82
C GLU A 175 15.08 -6.14 -4.18
N PHE A 176 13.86 -6.67 -4.30
CA PHE A 176 13.54 -8.02 -3.85
C PHE A 176 14.43 -9.08 -4.52
N ARG A 177 14.64 -8.99 -5.83
CA ARG A 177 15.54 -9.90 -6.56
C ARG A 177 16.98 -9.77 -6.09
N HIS A 178 17.46 -8.56 -5.85
CA HIS A 178 18.81 -8.31 -5.31
C HIS A 178 18.95 -8.95 -3.91
N ILE A 179 18.00 -8.75 -3.02
CA ILE A 179 17.96 -9.40 -1.70
C ILE A 179 18.00 -10.93 -1.84
N VAL A 180 17.21 -11.50 -2.75
CA VAL A 180 17.19 -12.95 -3.01
C VAL A 180 18.58 -13.47 -3.41
N GLU A 181 19.26 -12.79 -4.33
CA GLU A 181 20.60 -13.21 -4.79
C GLU A 181 21.65 -13.10 -3.68
N GLU A 182 21.58 -12.04 -2.85
CA GLU A 182 22.50 -11.89 -1.72
C GLU A 182 22.28 -12.94 -0.62
N ILE A 183 21.03 -13.26 -0.29
CA ILE A 183 20.73 -14.33 0.67
C ILE A 183 21.23 -15.67 0.14
N LYS A 184 21.02 -16.01 -1.15
CA LYS A 184 21.53 -17.25 -1.78
C LYS A 184 23.04 -17.42 -1.63
N ARG A 185 23.81 -16.32 -1.70
CA ARG A 185 25.29 -16.36 -1.56
C ARG A 185 25.74 -16.65 -0.13
N ARG A 186 24.90 -16.36 0.87
CA ARG A 186 25.25 -16.43 2.29
C ARG A 186 24.71 -17.66 3.01
N VAL A 187 23.72 -18.35 2.43
CA VAL A 187 23.10 -19.55 3.00
C VAL A 187 24.14 -20.63 3.20
N GLN A 188 24.18 -21.23 4.39
CA GLN A 188 25.10 -22.31 4.73
C GLN A 188 24.72 -23.63 4.01
N PRO A 189 25.69 -24.51 3.75
CA PRO A 189 25.41 -25.83 3.17
C PRO A 189 24.39 -26.62 4.00
N GLY A 190 23.38 -27.19 3.34
CA GLY A 190 22.32 -27.97 3.98
C GLY A 190 21.12 -27.17 4.47
N VAL A 191 21.17 -25.83 4.41
CA VAL A 191 20.05 -24.96 4.77
C VAL A 191 19.13 -24.75 3.56
N THR A 192 17.81 -24.84 3.79
CA THR A 192 16.79 -24.56 2.78
C THR A 192 16.53 -23.05 2.67
N PHE A 193 16.70 -22.49 1.48
CA PHE A 193 16.25 -21.13 1.18
C PHE A 193 15.12 -21.14 0.15
N ARG A 194 13.99 -20.54 0.51
CA ARG A 194 12.86 -20.32 -0.40
C ARG A 194 12.47 -18.85 -0.41
N SER A 195 12.29 -18.29 -1.58
CA SER A 195 11.83 -16.92 -1.77
C SER A 195 10.48 -16.90 -2.51
N PHE A 196 9.59 -16.04 -2.08
CA PHE A 196 8.26 -15.88 -2.67
C PHE A 196 8.07 -14.42 -3.08
N ASP A 197 8.05 -14.17 -4.38
CA ASP A 197 7.68 -12.87 -4.93
C ASP A 197 6.18 -12.63 -4.70
N THR A 198 5.88 -12.00 -3.58
CA THR A 198 4.52 -11.67 -3.15
C THR A 198 4.15 -10.22 -3.43
N ILE A 199 4.95 -9.50 -4.23
CA ILE A 199 4.66 -8.14 -4.69
C ILE A 199 3.41 -8.16 -5.57
N CYS A 200 2.48 -7.24 -5.28
CA CYS A 200 1.22 -7.18 -5.99
C CYS A 200 1.41 -6.84 -7.48
N ARG A 201 0.85 -7.65 -8.37
CA ARG A 201 0.96 -7.44 -9.82
C ARG A 201 0.28 -6.16 -10.29
N SER A 202 -0.77 -5.70 -9.60
CA SER A 202 -1.37 -4.39 -9.87
C SER A 202 -0.40 -3.23 -9.64
N VAL A 203 0.57 -3.39 -8.72
CA VAL A 203 1.63 -2.41 -8.48
C VAL A 203 2.77 -2.60 -9.48
N ALA A 204 3.29 -3.83 -9.63
CA ALA A 204 4.42 -4.12 -10.49
C ALA A 204 4.16 -3.81 -11.98
N ASN A 205 2.96 -4.16 -12.48
CA ASN A 205 2.57 -3.92 -13.87
C ASN A 205 2.25 -2.43 -14.14
N ARG A 206 2.09 -1.64 -13.10
CA ARG A 206 1.82 -0.21 -13.22
C ARG A 206 3.07 0.58 -13.64
N ILE A 207 4.26 0.11 -13.24
CA ILE A 207 5.53 0.80 -13.51
C ILE A 207 5.74 1.08 -15.01
N PRO A 208 5.72 0.08 -15.92
CA PRO A 208 5.95 0.35 -17.34
C PRO A 208 4.91 1.30 -17.94
N GLN A 209 3.66 1.21 -17.51
CA GLN A 209 2.59 2.07 -18.00
C GLN A 209 2.78 3.53 -17.60
N ILE A 210 3.14 3.77 -16.33
CA ILE A 210 3.31 5.13 -15.82
C ILE A 210 4.58 5.79 -16.38
N ARG A 211 5.65 5.02 -16.60
CA ARG A 211 6.85 5.51 -17.30
C ARG A 211 6.54 5.94 -18.73
N GLU A 212 5.75 5.14 -19.44
CA GLU A 212 5.34 5.48 -20.81
C GLU A 212 4.45 6.74 -20.84
N PHE A 213 3.48 6.83 -19.93
CA PHE A 213 2.65 8.00 -19.77
C PHE A 213 3.50 9.25 -19.46
N ALA A 214 4.46 9.13 -18.55
CA ALA A 214 5.33 10.25 -18.17
C ALA A 214 6.16 10.79 -19.35
N ARG A 215 6.68 9.90 -20.23
CA ARG A 215 7.46 10.29 -21.41
C ARG A 215 6.64 11.03 -22.48
N GLN A 216 5.33 10.85 -22.50
CA GLN A 216 4.44 11.46 -23.49
C GLN A 216 4.04 12.90 -23.16
N HIS A 217 4.42 13.40 -21.97
CA HIS A 217 4.05 14.71 -21.47
C HIS A 217 5.27 15.57 -21.14
N GLU A 218 5.12 16.87 -21.20
CA GLU A 218 6.18 17.84 -20.86
C GLU A 218 6.27 18.10 -19.36
N LEU A 219 5.15 17.91 -18.66
CA LEU A 219 5.02 18.05 -17.21
C LEU A 219 4.15 16.92 -16.68
N ILE A 220 4.55 16.34 -15.55
CA ILE A 220 3.74 15.37 -14.82
C ILE A 220 3.39 15.92 -13.44
N LEU A 221 2.10 15.93 -13.13
CA LEU A 221 1.59 16.09 -11.77
C LEU A 221 1.19 14.73 -11.23
N PHE A 222 2.02 14.20 -10.33
CA PHE A 222 1.78 12.91 -9.70
C PHE A 222 1.01 13.10 -8.39
N VAL A 223 -0.25 12.67 -8.37
CA VAL A 223 -1.15 12.86 -7.22
C VAL A 223 -1.03 11.69 -6.25
N SER A 224 -0.57 11.95 -5.02
CA SER A 224 -0.45 10.90 -3.99
C SER A 224 -0.40 11.46 -2.59
N GLY A 225 -0.94 10.72 -1.62
CA GLY A 225 -0.73 11.01 -0.20
C GLY A 225 0.72 10.74 0.22
N ALA A 226 1.28 11.59 1.08
CA ALA A 226 2.67 11.53 1.55
C ALA A 226 3.05 10.20 2.23
N LYS A 227 2.08 9.51 2.87
CA LYS A 227 2.27 8.23 3.56
C LYS A 227 2.24 7.01 2.62
N SER A 228 1.85 7.17 1.34
CA SER A 228 1.68 6.06 0.40
C SER A 228 3.02 5.46 -0.01
N SER A 229 3.26 4.20 0.38
CA SER A 229 4.44 3.43 -0.03
C SER A 229 4.46 3.22 -1.56
N ASN A 230 3.33 2.80 -2.14
CA ASN A 230 3.16 2.64 -3.58
C ASN A 230 3.32 3.98 -4.32
N GLY A 231 2.81 5.07 -3.74
CA GLY A 231 2.93 6.41 -4.33
C GLY A 231 4.39 6.83 -4.51
N ARG A 232 5.23 6.60 -3.51
CA ARG A 232 6.67 6.91 -3.60
C ARG A 232 7.39 6.13 -4.69
N ILE A 233 7.10 4.83 -4.82
CA ILE A 233 7.71 3.99 -5.86
C ILE A 233 7.29 4.48 -7.25
N LEU A 234 6.00 4.68 -7.48
CA LEU A 234 5.51 5.11 -8.78
C LEU A 234 5.94 6.53 -9.13
N PHE A 235 6.03 7.44 -8.15
CA PHE A 235 6.54 8.78 -8.37
C PHE A 235 8.03 8.77 -8.78
N ALA A 236 8.86 7.95 -8.12
CA ALA A 236 10.26 7.80 -8.51
C ALA A 236 10.39 7.31 -9.96
N GLU A 237 9.53 6.41 -10.40
CA GLU A 237 9.49 5.92 -11.78
C GLU A 237 9.03 7.01 -12.79
N CYS A 238 8.11 7.91 -12.37
CA CYS A 238 7.75 9.08 -13.17
C CYS A 238 8.91 10.03 -13.31
N LEU A 239 9.59 10.34 -12.20
CA LEU A 239 10.70 11.28 -12.16
C LEU A 239 11.90 10.79 -13.00
N ASP A 240 12.18 9.47 -12.97
CA ASP A 240 13.21 8.85 -13.81
C ASP A 240 12.85 8.89 -15.31
N ALA A 241 11.56 8.79 -15.64
CA ALA A 241 11.07 8.84 -17.03
C ALA A 241 10.89 10.26 -17.56
N ASN A 242 10.55 11.21 -16.71
CA ASN A 242 10.36 12.62 -17.00
C ASN A 242 10.81 13.48 -15.80
N PRO A 243 11.97 14.15 -15.88
CA PRO A 243 12.49 14.98 -14.77
C PRO A 243 11.57 16.13 -14.36
N ASP A 244 10.67 16.60 -15.25
CA ASP A 244 9.66 17.60 -14.92
C ASP A 244 8.38 16.93 -14.36
N SER A 245 8.58 16.16 -13.27
CA SER A 245 7.52 15.50 -12.54
C SER A 245 7.45 16.02 -11.11
N HIS A 246 6.26 16.44 -10.67
CA HIS A 246 6.03 17.01 -9.35
C HIS A 246 5.01 16.18 -8.57
N LEU A 247 5.36 15.89 -7.30
CA LEU A 247 4.46 15.20 -6.36
C LEU A 247 3.52 16.23 -5.74
N VAL A 248 2.22 16.01 -5.86
CA VAL A 248 1.18 16.85 -5.27
C VAL A 248 0.22 16.00 -4.44
N SER A 249 -0.23 16.50 -3.31
CA SER A 249 -1.24 15.83 -2.47
C SER A 249 -2.64 16.38 -2.75
N SER A 250 -2.71 17.61 -3.28
CA SER A 250 -3.94 18.30 -3.64
C SER A 250 -3.68 19.34 -4.72
N GLU A 251 -4.74 20.00 -5.21
CA GLU A 251 -4.65 21.14 -6.11
C GLU A 251 -3.92 22.35 -5.49
N ALA A 252 -3.87 22.46 -4.16
CA ALA A 252 -3.19 23.56 -3.46
C ALA A 252 -1.65 23.48 -3.54
N ASP A 253 -1.11 22.32 -3.88
CA ASP A 253 0.33 22.10 -4.00
C ASP A 253 0.87 22.47 -5.40
N ILE A 254 -0.01 22.88 -6.32
CA ILE A 254 0.40 23.25 -7.69
C ILE A 254 1.10 24.59 -7.65
N ASP A 255 2.36 24.63 -8.11
CA ASP A 255 3.05 25.89 -8.39
C ASP A 255 2.72 26.31 -9.82
N PRO A 256 2.07 27.50 -10.02
CA PRO A 256 1.74 27.99 -11.35
C PRO A 256 2.95 28.13 -12.30
N SER A 257 4.14 28.30 -11.75
CA SER A 257 5.37 28.42 -12.55
C SER A 257 5.70 27.13 -13.32
N TRP A 258 5.31 25.94 -12.81
CA TRP A 258 5.48 24.67 -13.50
C TRP A 258 4.69 24.58 -14.80
N LEU A 259 3.55 25.29 -14.87
CA LEU A 259 2.63 25.25 -16.00
C LEU A 259 3.06 26.13 -17.16
N THR A 260 4.00 27.06 -16.91
CA THR A 260 4.39 28.11 -17.89
C THR A 260 5.00 27.48 -19.13
N GLY A 261 4.40 27.76 -20.30
CA GLY A 261 4.91 27.29 -21.61
C GLY A 261 4.69 25.82 -21.90
N LYS A 262 3.93 25.09 -21.04
CA LYS A 262 3.64 23.67 -21.26
C LYS A 262 2.43 23.47 -22.16
N GLU A 263 2.57 22.62 -23.16
CA GLU A 263 1.49 22.26 -24.08
C GLU A 263 0.86 20.91 -23.78
N ARG A 264 1.60 20.00 -23.11
CA ARG A 264 1.10 18.65 -22.73
C ARG A 264 1.40 18.36 -21.27
N ILE A 265 0.34 18.33 -20.47
CA ILE A 265 0.41 18.10 -19.02
C ILE A 265 -0.28 16.78 -18.69
N GLY A 266 0.47 15.87 -18.09
CA GLY A 266 -0.03 14.58 -17.63
C GLY A 266 -0.34 14.60 -16.13
N ILE A 267 -1.50 14.06 -15.76
CA ILE A 267 -1.89 13.87 -14.37
C ILE A 267 -2.02 12.36 -14.12
N CYS A 268 -1.30 11.87 -13.15
CA CYS A 268 -1.34 10.46 -12.78
C CYS A 268 -1.30 10.30 -11.26
N GLY A 269 -1.44 9.09 -10.75
CA GLY A 269 -1.48 8.89 -9.31
C GLY A 269 -1.24 7.45 -8.87
N ALA A 270 -1.10 7.30 -7.56
CA ALA A 270 -0.92 6.03 -6.90
C ALA A 270 -2.19 5.15 -6.91
N THR A 271 -2.04 3.86 -6.58
CA THR A 271 -3.17 2.94 -6.38
C THR A 271 -4.00 3.25 -5.12
N SER A 272 -3.58 4.24 -4.34
CA SER A 272 -4.29 4.82 -3.19
C SER A 272 -4.88 6.21 -3.46
N THR A 273 -4.80 6.70 -4.71
CA THR A 273 -5.29 8.03 -5.10
C THR A 273 -6.69 7.91 -5.70
N PRO A 274 -7.70 8.61 -5.17
CA PRO A 274 -9.03 8.60 -5.77
C PRO A 274 -9.07 9.38 -7.09
N ARG A 275 -9.89 8.91 -8.03
CA ARG A 275 -10.01 9.56 -9.34
C ARG A 275 -10.55 10.98 -9.26
N TRP A 276 -11.46 11.25 -8.30
CA TRP A 276 -12.00 12.59 -8.09
C TRP A 276 -10.92 13.61 -7.69
N LEU A 277 -9.88 13.19 -6.96
CA LEU A 277 -8.79 14.09 -6.57
C LEU A 277 -7.90 14.44 -7.76
N MET A 278 -7.60 13.46 -8.65
CA MET A 278 -6.91 13.75 -9.91
C MET A 278 -7.73 14.66 -10.81
N GLN A 279 -9.06 14.52 -10.82
CA GLN A 279 -9.96 15.44 -11.55
C GLN A 279 -9.88 16.85 -10.99
N ARG A 280 -9.91 17.04 -9.67
CA ARG A 280 -9.73 18.35 -9.04
C ARG A 280 -8.40 19.01 -9.40
N VAL A 281 -7.33 18.24 -9.42
CA VAL A 281 -6.01 18.71 -9.89
C VAL A 281 -6.08 19.14 -11.37
N SER A 282 -6.73 18.35 -12.22
CA SER A 282 -6.95 18.67 -13.63
C SER A 282 -7.75 19.95 -13.84
N ASP A 283 -8.83 20.11 -13.07
CA ASP A 283 -9.69 21.29 -13.14
C ASP A 283 -8.95 22.57 -12.69
N ALA A 284 -8.11 22.44 -11.65
CA ALA A 284 -7.27 23.54 -11.18
C ALA A 284 -6.22 23.97 -12.24
N VAL A 285 -5.55 22.99 -12.87
CA VAL A 285 -4.61 23.26 -13.98
C VAL A 285 -5.34 23.92 -15.16
N SER A 286 -6.53 23.42 -15.52
CA SER A 286 -7.36 23.98 -16.59
C SER A 286 -7.73 25.43 -16.34
N LYS A 287 -8.11 25.73 -15.09
CA LYS A 287 -8.46 27.08 -14.64
C LYS A 287 -7.26 28.02 -14.72
N GLU A 288 -6.10 27.60 -14.27
CA GLU A 288 -4.87 28.41 -14.27
C GLU A 288 -4.42 28.74 -15.70
N LEU A 289 -4.53 27.79 -16.62
CA LEU A 289 -4.19 27.96 -18.03
C LEU A 289 -5.28 28.65 -18.88
N GLY A 290 -6.47 28.91 -18.30
CA GLY A 290 -7.59 29.49 -19.04
C GLY A 290 -8.16 28.54 -20.13
N VAL A 291 -7.98 27.22 -19.96
CA VAL A 291 -8.46 26.20 -20.90
C VAL A 291 -9.78 25.62 -20.36
N ARG A 292 -10.79 25.46 -21.23
CA ARG A 292 -12.02 24.73 -20.85
C ARG A 292 -11.71 23.24 -20.81
N SER A 293 -11.99 22.61 -19.64
CA SER A 293 -11.96 21.16 -19.46
C SER A 293 -13.04 20.42 -20.25
#